data_0a4399fe034fbf28548be77ddb5dcd4e
#
_entry.id   0a4399fe034fbf28548be77ddb5dcd4e
#
_cell.length_a   1.000
_cell.length_b   1.000
_cell.length_c   1.000
_cell.angle_alpha   90.00
_cell.angle_beta   90.00
_cell.angle_gamma   90.00
#
_symmetry.space_group_name_H-M   'P 1'
#
loop_
_entity.id
_entity.type
_entity.pdbx_description
1 polymer ?
#
loop_
_entity_poly.entity_id
_entity_poly.type
_entity_poly.pdbx_seq_one_letter_code
_entity_poly.pdbx_strand_id
1 'polypeptide(L)'
;MTNRLNTYFDSTKVGRRDYFRQLIFLTFAPLSILLFGLHLVGSYGLTIKPALACSACYVFVSVVSLLFYILKGSKRLKNIMSVFLVSIMIIQSVRLLVLASMRLNDPMLTTVNITVCYILVLIASISILPRISLVCTCINIMSIFLCLYITDNSMYSQLLIIFGFTSVVTTAFGFVADKLLHEQQIEFNDYASTVGQVLHVFNMSKSELLALLKLAKSQDNNAVYDKELMALLDNRTLHNIKKIASQIEHMQACQRKEMSQRFPMLTPAELDVCRLVEQGLTIKDISIALGKSVSNVSTVRGNVRKKLGLAQDDNLRSVLLENRH
;
A
#
# COMPACT_ATOMS: atom_id res chain seq x y z
N MET A 1 11.15 -4.30 -31.17
CA MET A 1 11.75 -4.79 -29.92
C MET A 1 11.44 -3.86 -28.75
N THR A 2 11.49 -2.55 -28.93
CA THR A 2 11.18 -1.50 -27.92
C THR A 2 9.75 -1.54 -27.35
N ASN A 3 8.73 -1.84 -28.17
CA ASN A 3 7.34 -1.93 -27.70
C ASN A 3 7.06 -3.10 -26.73
N ARG A 4 7.82 -4.20 -26.82
CA ARG A 4 7.69 -5.31 -25.86
C ARG A 4 8.33 -4.98 -24.51
N LEU A 5 9.44 -4.24 -24.49
CA LEU A 5 10.08 -3.80 -23.26
C LEU A 5 9.19 -2.82 -22.47
N ASN A 6 8.54 -1.85 -23.16
CA ASN A 6 7.62 -0.92 -22.50
C ASN A 6 6.39 -1.62 -21.88
N THR A 7 5.90 -2.71 -22.49
CA THR A 7 4.80 -3.50 -21.92
C THR A 7 5.24 -4.29 -20.67
N TYR A 8 6.53 -4.60 -20.52
CA TYR A 8 7.07 -5.25 -19.33
C TYR A 8 7.22 -4.30 -18.14
N PHE A 9 7.43 -3.01 -18.40
CA PHE A 9 7.63 -1.98 -17.37
C PHE A 9 6.37 -1.14 -17.08
N ASP A 10 5.23 -1.47 -17.67
CA ASP A 10 3.98 -0.77 -17.41
C ASP A 10 3.45 -1.10 -16.00
N SER A 11 3.85 -0.28 -15.04
CA SER A 11 3.49 -0.41 -13.61
C SER A 11 1.98 -0.34 -13.34
N THR A 12 1.18 0.09 -14.31
CA THR A 12 -0.28 0.19 -14.19
C THR A 12 -0.99 -1.16 -14.31
N LYS A 13 -0.34 -2.15 -14.97
CA LYS A 13 -0.88 -3.50 -15.19
C LYS A 13 -0.32 -4.56 -14.23
N VAL A 14 0.81 -4.27 -13.58
CA VAL A 14 1.48 -5.17 -12.64
C VAL A 14 1.29 -4.63 -11.24
N GLY A 15 0.80 -5.44 -10.32
CA GLY A 15 0.66 -5.02 -8.92
C GLY A 15 2.01 -4.51 -8.36
N ARG A 16 1.99 -3.47 -7.53
CA ARG A 16 3.20 -2.82 -7.00
C ARG A 16 4.22 -3.82 -6.42
N ARG A 17 3.76 -4.90 -5.78
CA ARG A 17 4.63 -5.97 -5.24
C ARG A 17 5.36 -6.75 -6.35
N ASP A 18 4.65 -7.07 -7.43
CA ASP A 18 5.24 -7.85 -8.53
C ASP A 18 6.20 -6.99 -9.36
N TYR A 19 5.96 -5.68 -9.44
CA TYR A 19 6.92 -4.74 -10.03
C TYR A 19 8.23 -4.71 -9.25
N PHE A 20 8.21 -4.62 -7.91
CA PHE A 20 9.43 -4.67 -7.09
C PHE A 20 10.17 -6.01 -7.24
N ARG A 21 9.45 -7.14 -7.23
CA ARG A 21 10.04 -8.46 -7.47
C ARG A 21 10.71 -8.53 -8.83
N GLN A 22 10.06 -7.99 -9.86
CA GLN A 22 10.58 -7.95 -11.21
C GLN A 22 11.88 -7.14 -11.29
N LEU A 23 11.90 -5.96 -10.69
CA LEU A 23 13.09 -5.12 -10.64
C LEU A 23 14.26 -5.83 -9.96
N ILE A 24 14.03 -6.41 -8.76
CA ILE A 24 15.07 -7.13 -8.01
C ILE A 24 15.57 -8.36 -8.80
N PHE A 25 14.66 -9.14 -9.39
CA PHE A 25 15.03 -10.33 -10.14
C PHE A 25 15.86 -9.99 -11.38
N LEU A 26 15.43 -8.98 -12.15
CA LEU A 26 16.11 -8.55 -13.37
C LEU A 26 17.45 -7.84 -13.12
N THR A 27 17.69 -7.34 -11.92
CA THR A 27 18.99 -6.81 -11.52
C THR A 27 19.90 -7.90 -10.96
N PHE A 28 19.37 -8.74 -10.07
CA PHE A 28 20.19 -9.70 -9.34
C PHE A 28 20.57 -10.92 -10.17
N ALA A 29 19.70 -11.47 -11.02
CA ALA A 29 20.00 -12.66 -11.80
C ALA A 29 21.10 -12.42 -12.86
N PRO A 30 21.10 -11.34 -13.66
CA PRO A 30 22.21 -11.03 -14.55
C PRO A 30 23.52 -10.71 -13.81
N LEU A 31 23.42 -9.97 -12.68
CA LEU A 31 24.60 -9.66 -11.86
C LEU A 31 25.25 -10.94 -11.30
N SER A 32 24.45 -11.91 -10.88
CA SER A 32 24.96 -13.20 -10.42
C SER A 32 25.64 -14.00 -11.54
N ILE A 33 25.11 -13.97 -12.77
CA ILE A 33 25.76 -14.59 -13.94
C ILE A 33 27.13 -13.94 -14.20
N LEU A 34 27.20 -12.61 -14.18
CA LEU A 34 28.45 -11.88 -14.38
C LEU A 34 29.48 -12.24 -13.31
N LEU A 35 29.09 -12.14 -12.03
CA LEU A 35 29.98 -12.36 -10.90
C LEU A 35 30.54 -13.79 -10.90
N PHE A 36 29.67 -14.79 -10.97
CA PHE A 36 30.11 -16.19 -10.94
C PHE A 36 30.71 -16.66 -12.28
N GLY A 37 30.33 -16.02 -13.40
CA GLY A 37 30.97 -16.19 -14.70
C GLY A 37 32.46 -15.74 -14.69
N LEU A 38 32.73 -14.56 -14.12
CA LEU A 38 34.09 -14.07 -13.93
C LEU A 38 34.94 -15.00 -13.03
N HIS A 39 34.31 -15.60 -11.99
CA HIS A 39 34.98 -16.60 -11.16
C HIS A 39 35.32 -17.86 -11.95
N LEU A 40 34.47 -18.32 -12.88
CA LEU A 40 34.75 -19.48 -13.74
C LEU A 40 35.92 -19.23 -14.69
N VAL A 41 36.12 -18.01 -15.15
CA VAL A 41 37.28 -17.62 -15.99
C VAL A 41 38.54 -17.44 -15.16
N GLY A 42 38.47 -17.57 -13.82
CA GLY A 42 39.64 -17.44 -12.93
C GLY A 42 40.03 -15.97 -12.66
N SER A 43 39.16 -15.00 -12.93
CA SER A 43 39.48 -13.58 -12.76
C SER A 43 39.59 -13.19 -11.29
N TYR A 44 39.00 -13.94 -10.36
CA TYR A 44 39.09 -13.72 -8.91
C TYR A 44 38.75 -14.99 -8.12
N GLY A 45 39.13 -15.02 -6.84
CA GLY A 45 38.80 -16.07 -5.90
C GLY A 45 39.61 -17.37 -6.05
N LEU A 46 39.21 -18.40 -5.32
CA LEU A 46 39.89 -19.67 -5.27
C LEU A 46 39.48 -20.55 -6.46
N THR A 47 40.44 -20.93 -7.31
CA THR A 47 40.24 -21.74 -8.53
C THR A 47 40.32 -23.25 -8.28
N ILE A 48 39.85 -23.71 -7.11
CA ILE A 48 39.73 -25.13 -6.81
C ILE A 48 38.53 -25.76 -7.51
N LYS A 49 38.69 -26.99 -8.03
CA LYS A 49 37.67 -27.70 -8.82
C LYS A 49 36.26 -27.67 -8.18
N PRO A 50 36.04 -27.98 -6.86
CA PRO A 50 34.73 -28.00 -6.31
C PRO A 50 34.10 -26.56 -6.17
N ALA A 51 34.92 -25.53 -5.93
CA ALA A 51 34.43 -24.15 -5.92
C ALA A 51 34.00 -23.67 -7.31
N LEU A 52 34.73 -24.06 -8.35
CA LEU A 52 34.36 -23.81 -9.75
C LEU A 52 33.09 -24.54 -10.15
N ALA A 53 32.91 -25.80 -9.70
CA ALA A 53 31.67 -26.55 -9.93
C ALA A 53 30.44 -25.85 -9.32
N CYS A 54 30.55 -25.34 -8.07
CA CYS A 54 29.48 -24.55 -7.46
C CYS A 54 29.18 -23.27 -8.26
N SER A 55 30.20 -22.59 -8.78
CA SER A 55 30.00 -21.39 -9.60
C SER A 55 29.35 -21.71 -10.94
N ALA A 56 29.68 -22.83 -11.56
CA ALA A 56 29.02 -23.32 -12.78
C ALA A 56 27.51 -23.60 -12.52
N CYS A 57 27.21 -24.28 -11.41
CA CYS A 57 25.80 -24.49 -10.98
C CYS A 57 25.06 -23.17 -10.73
N TYR A 58 25.74 -22.20 -10.14
CA TYR A 58 25.16 -20.85 -9.88
C TYR A 58 24.78 -20.16 -11.18
N VAL A 59 25.68 -20.10 -12.16
CA VAL A 59 25.47 -19.55 -13.50
C VAL A 59 24.32 -20.29 -14.20
N PHE A 60 24.33 -21.61 -14.17
CA PHE A 60 23.29 -22.45 -14.79
C PHE A 60 21.90 -22.14 -14.22
N VAL A 61 21.75 -22.14 -12.90
CA VAL A 61 20.46 -21.82 -12.25
C VAL A 61 20.00 -20.41 -12.59
N SER A 62 20.90 -19.44 -12.64
CA SER A 62 20.57 -18.05 -12.97
C SER A 62 20.10 -17.92 -14.42
N VAL A 63 20.78 -18.55 -15.37
CA VAL A 63 20.39 -18.56 -16.81
C VAL A 63 19.04 -19.24 -17.00
N VAL A 64 18.86 -20.43 -16.41
CA VAL A 64 17.60 -21.17 -16.50
C VAL A 64 16.44 -20.36 -15.93
N SER A 65 16.63 -19.70 -14.78
CA SER A 65 15.60 -18.86 -14.16
C SER A 65 15.23 -17.67 -15.02
N LEU A 66 16.21 -17.02 -15.68
CA LEU A 66 15.94 -15.94 -16.62
C LEU A 66 15.18 -16.43 -17.87
N LEU A 67 15.57 -17.58 -18.43
CA LEU A 67 14.85 -18.18 -19.55
C LEU A 67 13.40 -18.51 -19.18
N PHE A 68 13.18 -19.11 -18.02
CA PHE A 68 11.82 -19.37 -17.51
C PHE A 68 11.01 -18.08 -17.35
N TYR A 69 11.65 -17.01 -16.87
CA TYR A 69 10.97 -15.71 -16.76
C TYR A 69 10.58 -15.16 -18.14
N ILE A 70 11.46 -15.22 -19.13
CA ILE A 70 11.19 -14.77 -20.51
C ILE A 70 10.03 -15.57 -21.13
N LEU A 71 10.00 -16.89 -20.91
CA LEU A 71 9.00 -17.78 -21.49
C LEU A 71 7.62 -17.70 -20.79
N LYS A 72 7.59 -17.59 -19.46
CA LYS A 72 6.36 -17.64 -18.66
C LYS A 72 5.79 -16.29 -18.29
N GLY A 73 6.59 -15.21 -18.40
CA GLY A 73 6.22 -13.84 -18.08
C GLY A 73 6.03 -13.56 -16.58
N SER A 74 5.55 -12.37 -16.27
CA SER A 74 5.44 -11.85 -14.89
C SER A 74 4.46 -12.63 -14.00
N LYS A 75 3.46 -13.31 -14.57
CA LYS A 75 2.42 -14.05 -13.80
C LYS A 75 2.98 -15.13 -12.87
N ARG A 76 4.13 -15.72 -13.18
CA ARG A 76 4.78 -16.76 -12.38
C ARG A 76 6.08 -16.29 -11.70
N LEU A 77 6.36 -15.00 -11.74
CA LEU A 77 7.59 -14.41 -11.21
C LEU A 77 7.85 -14.77 -9.74
N LYS A 78 6.80 -14.74 -8.90
CA LYS A 78 6.91 -15.14 -7.49
C LYS A 78 7.49 -16.54 -7.33
N ASN A 79 6.99 -17.51 -8.09
CA ASN A 79 7.43 -18.91 -8.00
C ASN A 79 8.85 -19.08 -8.58
N ILE A 80 9.14 -18.44 -9.73
CA ILE A 80 10.47 -18.47 -10.36
C ILE A 80 11.51 -17.91 -9.39
N MET A 81 11.23 -16.75 -8.80
CA MET A 81 12.13 -16.10 -7.86
C MET A 81 12.31 -16.91 -6.57
N SER A 82 11.24 -17.57 -6.08
CA SER A 82 11.31 -18.43 -4.90
C SER A 82 12.24 -19.63 -5.15
N VAL A 83 12.07 -20.33 -6.26
CA VAL A 83 12.91 -21.48 -6.63
C VAL A 83 14.35 -21.02 -6.86
N PHE A 84 14.54 -19.91 -7.57
CA PHE A 84 15.84 -19.31 -7.82
C PHE A 84 16.62 -19.01 -6.52
N LEU A 85 16.02 -18.27 -5.58
CA LEU A 85 16.66 -17.89 -4.32
C LEU A 85 17.01 -19.10 -3.45
N VAL A 86 16.11 -20.07 -3.33
CA VAL A 86 16.37 -21.30 -2.55
C VAL A 86 17.47 -22.14 -3.21
N SER A 87 17.45 -22.31 -4.53
CA SER A 87 18.46 -23.09 -5.25
C SER A 87 19.85 -22.47 -5.09
N ILE A 88 19.95 -21.15 -5.26
CA ILE A 88 21.21 -20.42 -5.08
C ILE A 88 21.69 -20.50 -3.63
N MET A 89 20.78 -20.40 -2.66
CA MET A 89 21.11 -20.53 -1.24
C MET A 89 21.71 -21.91 -0.92
N ILE A 90 21.13 -22.97 -1.47
CA ILE A 90 21.66 -24.34 -1.31
C ILE A 90 23.06 -24.47 -1.93
N ILE A 91 23.26 -23.96 -3.16
CA ILE A 91 24.55 -24.00 -3.83
C ILE A 91 25.63 -23.26 -3.00
N GLN A 92 25.26 -22.08 -2.47
CA GLN A 92 26.18 -21.28 -1.66
C GLN A 92 26.51 -21.95 -0.33
N SER A 93 25.55 -22.62 0.29
CA SER A 93 25.75 -23.41 1.52
C SER A 93 26.69 -24.62 1.25
N VAL A 94 26.49 -25.34 0.15
CA VAL A 94 27.39 -26.43 -0.27
C VAL A 94 28.81 -25.92 -0.49
N ARG A 95 28.94 -24.76 -1.16
CA ARG A 95 30.25 -24.12 -1.36
C ARG A 95 30.96 -23.81 -0.05
N LEU A 96 30.20 -23.25 0.94
CA LEU A 96 30.75 -22.95 2.26
C LEU A 96 31.22 -24.23 2.99
N LEU A 97 30.43 -25.30 2.96
CA LEU A 97 30.75 -26.60 3.56
C LEU A 97 31.96 -27.25 2.92
N VAL A 98 32.08 -27.18 1.60
CA VAL A 98 33.25 -27.68 0.85
C VAL A 98 34.55 -26.96 1.28
N LEU A 99 34.50 -25.63 1.39
CA LEU A 99 35.63 -24.83 1.84
C LEU A 99 36.03 -25.17 3.29
N ALA A 100 35.05 -25.36 4.17
CA ALA A 100 35.23 -25.77 5.56
C ALA A 100 35.89 -27.19 5.64
N SER A 101 35.39 -28.14 4.85
CA SER A 101 35.92 -29.54 4.84
C SER A 101 37.35 -29.62 4.32
N MET A 102 37.75 -28.73 3.44
CA MET A 102 39.13 -28.65 2.94
C MET A 102 40.09 -27.96 3.92
N ARG A 103 39.61 -27.56 5.10
CA ARG A 103 40.37 -26.82 6.13
C ARG A 103 41.07 -25.57 5.60
N LEU A 104 40.50 -24.95 4.57
CA LEU A 104 40.96 -23.67 4.05
C LEU A 104 40.48 -22.56 5.04
N ASN A 105 41.27 -22.44 6.12
CA ASN A 105 40.97 -21.47 7.22
C ASN A 105 41.37 -20.04 6.85
N ASP A 106 41.03 -19.60 5.63
CA ASP A 106 41.14 -18.18 5.27
C ASP A 106 39.94 -17.40 5.85
N PRO A 107 40.16 -16.54 6.85
CA PRO A 107 39.11 -15.76 7.48
C PRO A 107 38.36 -14.87 6.49
N MET A 108 39.09 -14.31 5.51
CA MET A 108 38.48 -13.40 4.51
C MET A 108 37.55 -14.19 3.59
N LEU A 109 37.95 -15.30 3.08
CA LEU A 109 37.16 -16.14 2.18
C LEU A 109 35.92 -16.69 2.86
N THR A 110 36.04 -17.11 4.12
CA THR A 110 34.91 -17.56 4.94
C THR A 110 33.88 -16.46 5.16
N THR A 111 34.34 -15.28 5.58
CA THR A 111 33.45 -14.12 5.83
C THR A 111 32.73 -13.69 4.56
N VAL A 112 33.42 -13.63 3.42
CA VAL A 112 32.80 -13.29 2.12
C VAL A 112 31.69 -14.29 1.76
N ASN A 113 31.92 -15.59 1.91
CA ASN A 113 30.91 -16.59 1.56
C ASN A 113 29.67 -16.53 2.49
N ILE A 114 29.86 -16.31 3.80
CA ILE A 114 28.75 -16.13 4.75
C ILE A 114 27.99 -14.83 4.45
N THR A 115 28.71 -13.76 4.10
CA THR A 115 28.09 -12.50 3.69
C THR A 115 27.18 -12.67 2.47
N VAL A 116 27.63 -13.47 1.48
CA VAL A 116 26.79 -13.78 0.31
C VAL A 116 25.52 -14.53 0.73
N CYS A 117 25.61 -15.50 1.64
CA CYS A 117 24.42 -16.16 2.20
C CYS A 117 23.46 -15.17 2.86
N TYR A 118 23.98 -14.22 3.65
CA TYR A 118 23.17 -13.19 4.28
C TYR A 118 22.50 -12.25 3.24
N ILE A 119 23.24 -11.85 2.18
CA ILE A 119 22.67 -11.05 1.09
C ILE A 119 21.48 -11.76 0.43
N LEU A 120 21.51 -13.08 0.27
CA LEU A 120 20.40 -13.85 -0.28
C LEU A 120 19.16 -13.80 0.64
N VAL A 121 19.33 -13.88 1.97
CA VAL A 121 18.26 -13.69 2.95
C VAL A 121 17.67 -12.29 2.83
N LEU A 122 18.51 -11.28 2.71
CA LEU A 122 18.11 -9.89 2.58
C LEU A 122 17.31 -9.65 1.28
N ILE A 123 17.78 -10.21 0.15
CA ILE A 123 17.07 -10.15 -1.13
C ILE A 123 15.68 -10.82 -1.03
N ALA A 124 15.58 -11.97 -0.37
CA ALA A 124 14.32 -12.66 -0.16
C ALA A 124 13.34 -11.81 0.67
N SER A 125 13.83 -11.12 1.71
CA SER A 125 13.06 -10.23 2.56
C SER A 125 12.58 -8.98 1.82
N ILE A 126 13.46 -8.29 1.10
CA ILE A 126 13.13 -7.09 0.30
C ILE A 126 12.15 -7.43 -0.83
N SER A 127 12.24 -8.64 -1.39
CA SER A 127 11.32 -9.13 -2.43
C SER A 127 9.93 -9.47 -1.88
N ILE A 128 9.69 -9.24 -0.60
CA ILE A 128 8.41 -9.52 0.07
C ILE A 128 8.03 -11.01 -0.10
N LEU A 129 9.01 -11.87 0.16
CA LEU A 129 8.88 -13.33 0.15
C LEU A 129 9.20 -13.89 1.55
N PRO A 130 8.41 -13.59 2.60
CA PRO A 130 8.78 -13.88 3.99
C PRO A 130 8.99 -15.36 4.26
N ARG A 131 8.20 -16.25 3.65
CA ARG A 131 8.37 -17.71 3.79
C ARG A 131 9.69 -18.18 3.18
N ILE A 132 10.12 -17.61 2.05
CA ILE A 132 11.37 -17.94 1.39
C ILE A 132 12.56 -17.37 2.19
N SER A 133 12.42 -16.14 2.71
CA SER A 133 13.40 -15.56 3.61
C SER A 133 13.62 -16.43 4.85
N LEU A 134 12.54 -16.98 5.44
CA LEU A 134 12.63 -17.92 6.56
C LEU A 134 13.41 -19.19 6.17
N VAL A 135 13.08 -19.80 5.04
CA VAL A 135 13.79 -20.99 4.53
C VAL A 135 15.26 -20.69 4.30
N CYS A 136 15.59 -19.57 3.66
CA CYS A 136 16.97 -19.14 3.45
C CYS A 136 17.71 -18.90 4.77
N THR A 137 17.05 -18.30 5.76
CA THR A 137 17.62 -18.08 7.11
C THR A 137 17.91 -19.41 7.81
N CYS A 138 17.00 -20.37 7.75
CA CYS A 138 17.24 -21.71 8.32
C CYS A 138 18.43 -22.40 7.64
N ILE A 139 18.52 -22.37 6.32
CA ILE A 139 19.65 -22.94 5.55
C ILE A 139 20.95 -22.22 5.92
N ASN A 140 20.95 -20.89 6.03
CA ASN A 140 22.12 -20.11 6.42
C ASN A 140 22.66 -20.51 7.80
N ILE A 141 21.78 -20.50 8.82
CA ILE A 141 22.15 -20.86 10.19
C ILE A 141 22.68 -22.29 10.25
N MET A 142 21.98 -23.23 9.61
CA MET A 142 22.39 -24.64 9.57
C MET A 142 23.74 -24.83 8.89
N SER A 143 24.00 -24.11 7.78
CA SER A 143 25.29 -24.23 7.08
C SER A 143 26.48 -23.69 7.91
N ILE A 144 26.29 -22.57 8.64
CA ILE A 144 27.33 -22.02 9.52
C ILE A 144 27.56 -22.96 10.72
N PHE A 145 26.47 -23.52 11.30
CA PHE A 145 26.56 -24.48 12.40
C PHE A 145 27.30 -25.74 11.98
N LEU A 146 27.04 -26.28 10.79
CA LEU A 146 27.77 -27.42 10.24
C LEU A 146 29.24 -27.11 10.01
N CYS A 147 29.56 -25.91 9.53
CA CYS A 147 30.97 -25.48 9.38
C CYS A 147 31.67 -25.41 10.74
N LEU A 148 31.00 -24.89 11.78
CA LEU A 148 31.53 -24.88 13.15
C LEU A 148 31.86 -26.32 13.61
N TYR A 149 30.93 -27.25 13.40
CA TYR A 149 31.09 -28.65 13.80
C TYR A 149 32.24 -29.36 13.06
N ILE A 150 32.40 -29.06 11.74
CA ILE A 150 33.48 -29.71 10.92
C ILE A 150 34.83 -29.14 11.25
N THR A 151 34.97 -27.84 11.51
CA THR A 151 36.27 -27.17 11.65
C THR A 151 36.71 -26.94 13.09
N ASP A 152 35.76 -27.02 14.05
CA ASP A 152 36.00 -26.69 15.47
C ASP A 152 36.72 -25.34 15.67
N ASN A 153 36.40 -24.36 14.78
CA ASN A 153 37.05 -23.06 14.78
C ASN A 153 36.11 -22.01 15.42
N SER A 154 36.58 -21.36 16.49
CA SER A 154 35.83 -20.33 17.23
C SER A 154 35.37 -19.14 16.36
N MET A 155 36.01 -18.88 15.24
CA MET A 155 35.61 -17.88 14.26
C MET A 155 34.17 -18.14 13.75
N TYR A 156 33.80 -19.39 13.45
CA TYR A 156 32.46 -19.74 13.00
C TYR A 156 31.38 -19.48 14.08
N SER A 157 31.74 -19.60 15.38
CA SER A 157 30.82 -19.31 16.45
C SER A 157 30.48 -17.81 16.52
N GLN A 158 31.48 -16.94 16.32
CA GLN A 158 31.27 -15.49 16.26
C GLN A 158 30.44 -15.09 15.03
N LEU A 159 30.74 -15.67 13.87
CA LEU A 159 30.00 -15.44 12.62
C LEU A 159 28.56 -15.97 12.74
N LEU A 160 28.33 -17.10 13.42
CA LEU A 160 27.00 -17.64 13.67
C LEU A 160 26.15 -16.66 14.48
N ILE A 161 26.72 -16.08 15.54
CA ILE A 161 26.02 -15.12 16.39
C ILE A 161 25.64 -13.87 15.56
N ILE A 162 26.60 -13.28 14.83
CA ILE A 162 26.41 -12.04 14.08
C ILE A 162 25.45 -12.27 12.91
N PHE A 163 25.76 -13.18 12.00
CA PHE A 163 24.99 -13.40 10.78
C PHE A 163 23.70 -14.19 11.03
N GLY A 164 23.68 -15.06 12.04
CA GLY A 164 22.47 -15.75 12.48
C GLY A 164 21.46 -14.76 13.02
N PHE A 165 21.87 -13.92 13.98
CA PHE A 165 21.00 -12.91 14.56
C PHE A 165 20.49 -11.90 13.52
N THR A 166 21.39 -11.34 12.69
CA THR A 166 21.00 -10.39 11.64
C THR A 166 20.06 -11.02 10.61
N SER A 167 20.23 -12.30 10.25
CA SER A 167 19.33 -13.02 9.34
C SER A 167 17.94 -13.20 9.94
N VAL A 168 17.82 -13.52 11.23
CA VAL A 168 16.54 -13.62 11.94
C VAL A 168 15.83 -12.29 11.99
N VAL A 169 16.53 -11.21 12.35
CA VAL A 169 15.98 -9.85 12.39
C VAL A 169 15.50 -9.43 11.00
N THR A 170 16.32 -9.64 9.96
CA THR A 170 15.97 -9.32 8.58
C THR A 170 14.74 -10.08 8.12
N THR A 171 14.61 -11.35 8.48
CA THR A 171 13.41 -12.16 8.16
C THR A 171 12.17 -11.65 8.89
N ALA A 172 12.29 -11.28 10.17
CA ALA A 172 11.20 -10.68 10.94
C ALA A 172 10.72 -9.38 10.30
N PHE A 173 11.63 -8.49 9.87
CA PHE A 173 11.29 -7.31 9.10
C PHE A 173 10.56 -7.64 7.79
N GLY A 174 10.95 -8.70 7.09
CA GLY A 174 10.27 -9.17 5.88
C GLY A 174 8.80 -9.55 6.15
N PHE A 175 8.51 -10.21 7.27
CA PHE A 175 7.14 -10.54 7.68
C PHE A 175 6.32 -9.28 8.03
N VAL A 176 6.91 -8.34 8.79
CA VAL A 176 6.25 -7.07 9.13
C VAL A 176 5.95 -6.27 7.85
N ALA A 177 6.92 -6.15 6.96
CA ALA A 177 6.74 -5.43 5.69
C ALA A 177 5.64 -6.07 4.81
N ASP A 178 5.57 -7.40 4.72
CA ASP A 178 4.51 -8.10 3.97
C ASP A 178 3.13 -7.83 4.58
N LYS A 179 3.02 -7.85 5.91
CA LYS A 179 1.77 -7.55 6.62
C LYS A 179 1.31 -6.11 6.37
N LEU A 180 2.19 -5.12 6.58
CA LEU A 180 1.88 -3.71 6.37
C LEU A 180 1.45 -3.41 4.92
N LEU A 181 2.17 -3.97 3.95
CA LEU A 181 1.81 -3.80 2.53
C LEU A 181 0.49 -4.50 2.19
N HIS A 182 0.15 -5.59 2.88
CA HIS A 182 -1.13 -6.25 2.69
C HIS A 182 -2.29 -5.41 3.23
N GLU A 183 -2.15 -4.86 4.42
CA GLU A 183 -3.12 -3.96 5.04
C GLU A 183 -3.35 -2.71 4.17
N GLN A 184 -2.28 -2.04 3.73
CA GLN A 184 -2.38 -0.91 2.81
C GLN A 184 -3.08 -1.26 1.49
N GLN A 185 -2.85 -2.46 0.96
CA GLN A 185 -3.49 -2.91 -0.29
C GLN A 185 -4.99 -3.14 -0.09
N ILE A 186 -5.40 -3.68 1.05
CA ILE A 186 -6.83 -3.87 1.39
C ILE A 186 -7.50 -2.50 1.50
N GLU A 187 -6.92 -1.58 2.27
CA GLU A 187 -7.43 -0.23 2.46
C GLU A 187 -7.56 0.51 1.11
N PHE A 188 -6.52 0.46 0.28
CA PHE A 188 -6.57 1.05 -1.06
C PHE A 188 -7.67 0.46 -1.95
N ASN A 189 -7.86 -0.86 -1.91
CA ASN A 189 -8.90 -1.53 -2.68
C ASN A 189 -10.31 -1.16 -2.18
N ASP A 190 -10.47 -0.98 -0.88
CA ASP A 190 -11.73 -0.56 -0.27
C ASP A 190 -12.08 0.88 -0.68
N TYR A 191 -11.11 1.80 -0.62
CA TYR A 191 -11.29 3.16 -1.16
C TYR A 191 -11.62 3.16 -2.65
N ALA A 192 -10.89 2.35 -3.44
CA ALA A 192 -11.13 2.26 -4.88
C ALA A 192 -12.54 1.70 -5.19
N SER A 193 -12.99 0.71 -4.42
CA SER A 193 -14.34 0.15 -4.51
C SER A 193 -15.40 1.19 -4.17
N THR A 194 -15.22 1.92 -3.05
CA THR A 194 -16.14 2.98 -2.62
C THR A 194 -16.26 4.09 -3.66
N VAL A 195 -15.12 4.57 -4.18
CA VAL A 195 -15.10 5.54 -5.28
C VAL A 195 -15.80 4.98 -6.52
N GLY A 196 -15.56 3.70 -6.86
CA GLY A 196 -16.22 3.02 -7.97
C GLY A 196 -17.74 2.96 -7.81
N GLN A 197 -18.24 2.68 -6.60
CA GLN A 197 -19.68 2.68 -6.29
C GLN A 197 -20.28 4.08 -6.45
N VAL A 198 -19.60 5.11 -5.94
CA VAL A 198 -20.04 6.50 -6.12
C VAL A 198 -20.13 6.85 -7.61
N LEU A 199 -19.09 6.58 -8.39
CA LEU A 199 -19.08 6.83 -9.82
C LEU A 199 -20.21 6.07 -10.55
N HIS A 200 -20.49 4.83 -10.15
CA HIS A 200 -21.56 4.02 -10.73
C HIS A 200 -22.95 4.61 -10.38
N VAL A 201 -23.19 4.96 -9.10
CA VAL A 201 -24.48 5.55 -8.66
C VAL A 201 -24.79 6.86 -9.40
N PHE A 202 -23.79 7.71 -9.59
CA PHE A 202 -23.93 8.97 -10.31
C PHE A 202 -23.78 8.81 -11.83
N ASN A 203 -23.46 7.60 -12.32
CA ASN A 203 -23.16 7.32 -13.72
C ASN A 203 -22.12 8.31 -14.31
N MET A 204 -21.07 8.55 -13.57
CA MET A 204 -20.06 9.58 -13.77
C MET A 204 -18.69 8.96 -14.01
N SER A 205 -17.87 9.58 -14.85
CA SER A 205 -16.48 9.23 -15.05
C SER A 205 -15.59 9.78 -13.91
N LYS A 206 -14.39 9.21 -13.75
CA LYS A 206 -13.41 9.69 -12.78
C LYS A 206 -12.97 11.14 -13.05
N SER A 207 -12.87 11.55 -14.34
CA SER A 207 -12.53 12.92 -14.73
C SER A 207 -13.61 13.92 -14.35
N GLU A 208 -14.88 13.54 -14.49
CA GLU A 208 -16.02 14.36 -14.09
C GLU A 208 -16.11 14.54 -12.58
N LEU A 209 -15.87 13.47 -11.80
CA LEU A 209 -15.78 13.58 -10.34
C LEU A 209 -14.66 14.54 -9.90
N LEU A 210 -13.49 14.46 -10.54
CA LEU A 210 -12.39 15.38 -10.26
C LEU A 210 -12.72 16.83 -10.62
N ALA A 211 -13.44 17.06 -11.73
CA ALA A 211 -13.92 18.38 -12.12
C ALA A 211 -14.89 18.96 -11.09
N LEU A 212 -15.86 18.15 -10.62
CA LEU A 212 -16.79 18.56 -9.56
C LEU A 212 -16.09 18.88 -8.24
N LEU A 213 -15.12 18.06 -7.82
CA LEU A 213 -14.36 18.31 -6.60
C LEU A 213 -13.54 19.61 -6.70
N LYS A 214 -12.99 19.91 -7.88
CA LYS A 214 -12.28 21.18 -8.13
C LYS A 214 -13.26 22.36 -8.09
N LEU A 215 -14.44 22.26 -8.72
CA LEU A 215 -15.47 23.27 -8.67
C LEU A 215 -15.94 23.52 -7.22
N ALA A 216 -16.19 22.47 -6.45
CA ALA A 216 -16.62 22.60 -5.05
C ALA A 216 -15.53 23.22 -4.15
N LYS A 217 -14.24 23.05 -4.50
CA LYS A 217 -13.10 23.63 -3.76
C LYS A 217 -12.75 25.05 -4.21
N SER A 218 -13.20 25.47 -5.39
CA SER A 218 -12.97 26.81 -5.94
C SER A 218 -13.68 27.84 -5.07
N GLN A 219 -12.92 28.56 -4.24
CA GLN A 219 -13.43 29.68 -3.44
C GLN A 219 -13.33 31.02 -4.19
N ASP A 220 -12.56 31.06 -5.27
CA ASP A 220 -12.41 32.24 -6.11
C ASP A 220 -13.42 32.17 -7.26
N ASN A 221 -14.24 33.21 -7.39
CA ASN A 221 -15.19 33.43 -8.50
C ASN A 221 -14.46 33.66 -9.85
N ASN A 222 -13.63 32.71 -10.24
CA ASN A 222 -12.98 32.75 -11.57
C ASN A 222 -13.91 32.08 -12.58
N ALA A 223 -14.89 32.86 -13.06
CA ALA A 223 -15.96 32.39 -13.96
C ALA A 223 -15.43 31.69 -15.24
N VAL A 224 -14.21 31.99 -15.68
CA VAL A 224 -13.57 31.35 -16.84
C VAL A 224 -13.13 29.93 -16.48
N TYR A 225 -12.49 29.75 -15.32
CA TYR A 225 -12.03 28.44 -14.85
C TYR A 225 -13.20 27.51 -14.53
N ASP A 226 -14.26 28.04 -13.91
CA ASP A 226 -15.47 27.28 -13.61
C ASP A 226 -16.19 26.86 -14.90
N LYS A 227 -16.17 27.69 -15.96
CA LYS A 227 -16.73 27.36 -17.27
C LYS A 227 -15.96 26.24 -17.97
N GLU A 228 -14.63 26.23 -17.89
CA GLU A 228 -13.78 25.15 -18.41
C GLU A 228 -14.01 23.83 -17.66
N LEU A 229 -14.12 23.86 -16.34
CA LEU A 229 -14.42 22.69 -15.53
C LEU A 229 -15.84 22.15 -15.80
N MET A 230 -16.83 23.04 -15.99
CA MET A 230 -18.19 22.67 -16.35
C MET A 230 -18.25 22.03 -17.74
N ALA A 231 -17.39 22.45 -18.69
CA ALA A 231 -17.31 21.84 -20.03
C ALA A 231 -16.75 20.40 -20.01
N LEU A 232 -16.08 19.99 -18.93
CA LEU A 232 -15.64 18.60 -18.74
C LEU A 232 -16.77 17.67 -18.28
N LEU A 233 -17.92 18.21 -17.85
CA LEU A 233 -19.06 17.43 -17.41
C LEU A 233 -19.97 17.10 -18.61
N ASP A 234 -20.28 15.80 -18.76
CA ASP A 234 -21.23 15.37 -19.77
C ASP A 234 -22.67 15.89 -19.44
N ASN A 235 -23.47 16.12 -20.46
CA ASN A 235 -24.86 16.57 -20.33
C ASN A 235 -25.70 15.65 -19.42
N ARG A 236 -25.42 14.34 -19.43
CA ARG A 236 -26.06 13.36 -18.56
C ARG A 236 -25.70 13.60 -17.10
N THR A 237 -24.42 13.82 -16.81
CA THR A 237 -23.92 14.13 -15.45
C THR A 237 -24.52 15.43 -14.92
N LEU A 238 -24.57 16.48 -15.76
CA LEU A 238 -25.22 17.75 -15.42
C LEU A 238 -26.72 17.56 -15.15
N HIS A 239 -27.41 16.75 -15.94
CA HIS A 239 -28.83 16.42 -15.71
C HIS A 239 -29.02 15.68 -14.38
N ASN A 240 -28.20 14.69 -14.07
CA ASN A 240 -28.26 13.95 -12.82
C ASN A 240 -28.00 14.85 -11.61
N ILE A 241 -27.03 15.75 -11.68
CA ILE A 241 -26.75 16.73 -10.62
C ILE A 241 -27.96 17.64 -10.40
N LYS A 242 -28.51 18.19 -11.48
CA LYS A 242 -29.74 19.03 -11.40
C LYS A 242 -30.91 18.27 -10.77
N LYS A 243 -31.12 17.02 -11.18
CA LYS A 243 -32.16 16.15 -10.62
C LYS A 243 -31.98 15.92 -9.11
N ILE A 244 -30.76 15.62 -8.69
CA ILE A 244 -30.42 15.40 -7.27
C ILE A 244 -30.62 16.70 -6.49
N ALA A 245 -30.12 17.83 -7.01
CA ALA A 245 -30.29 19.13 -6.38
C ALA A 245 -31.79 19.46 -6.18
N SER A 246 -32.63 19.28 -7.22
CA SER A 246 -34.07 19.50 -7.12
C SER A 246 -34.77 18.55 -6.12
N GLN A 247 -34.30 17.27 -6.02
CA GLN A 247 -34.81 16.33 -5.02
C GLN A 247 -34.45 16.77 -3.59
N ILE A 248 -33.21 17.24 -3.39
CA ILE A 248 -32.76 17.75 -2.09
C ILE A 248 -33.56 18.97 -1.70
N GLU A 249 -33.76 19.93 -2.63
CA GLU A 249 -34.61 21.11 -2.39
C GLU A 249 -36.04 20.73 -2.03
N HIS A 250 -36.61 19.77 -2.78
CA HIS A 250 -37.96 19.28 -2.48
C HIS A 250 -38.05 18.63 -1.10
N MET A 251 -37.10 17.76 -0.74
CA MET A 251 -37.06 17.16 0.59
C MET A 251 -36.91 18.22 1.70
N GLN A 252 -36.03 19.20 1.47
CA GLN A 252 -35.87 20.32 2.43
C GLN A 252 -37.14 21.13 2.57
N ALA A 253 -37.88 21.40 1.47
CA ALA A 253 -39.14 22.11 1.49
C ALA A 253 -40.22 21.30 2.24
N CYS A 254 -40.32 19.99 2.02
CA CYS A 254 -41.22 19.12 2.76
C CYS A 254 -40.91 19.12 4.27
N GLN A 255 -39.64 18.96 4.64
CA GLN A 255 -39.22 19.01 6.05
C GLN A 255 -39.50 20.37 6.70
N ARG A 256 -39.25 21.45 5.95
CA ARG A 256 -39.60 22.83 6.44
C ARG A 256 -41.10 23.02 6.65
N LYS A 257 -41.91 22.49 5.73
CA LYS A 257 -43.38 22.53 5.86
C LYS A 257 -43.86 21.74 7.07
N GLU A 258 -43.33 20.52 7.27
CA GLU A 258 -43.62 19.69 8.45
C GLU A 258 -43.24 20.41 9.75
N MET A 259 -42.02 20.95 9.83
CA MET A 259 -41.57 21.73 10.99
C MET A 259 -42.42 22.99 11.23
N SER A 260 -42.85 23.68 10.17
CA SER A 260 -43.74 24.85 10.29
C SER A 260 -45.11 24.50 10.83
N GLN A 261 -45.64 23.32 10.52
CA GLN A 261 -46.90 22.83 11.09
C GLN A 261 -46.75 22.48 12.58
N ARG A 262 -45.61 21.89 12.96
CA ARG A 262 -45.30 21.53 14.36
C ARG A 262 -45.00 22.75 15.24
N PHE A 263 -44.38 23.77 14.68
CA PHE A 263 -43.92 24.96 15.39
C PHE A 263 -44.35 26.26 14.66
N PRO A 264 -45.65 26.60 14.60
CA PRO A 264 -46.13 27.72 13.80
C PRO A 264 -45.66 29.10 14.29
N MET A 265 -45.14 29.18 15.54
CA MET A 265 -44.59 30.41 16.12
C MET A 265 -43.17 30.72 15.66
N LEU A 266 -42.47 29.76 14.98
CA LEU A 266 -41.08 29.94 14.55
C LEU A 266 -41.02 30.56 13.14
N THR A 267 -40.08 31.45 12.94
CA THR A 267 -39.78 32.02 11.63
C THR A 267 -39.04 31.00 10.73
N PRO A 268 -39.06 31.18 9.40
CA PRO A 268 -38.31 30.26 8.50
C PRO A 268 -36.85 30.07 8.86
N ALA A 269 -36.16 31.13 9.28
CA ALA A 269 -34.75 31.06 9.70
C ALA A 269 -34.56 30.27 11.00
N GLU A 270 -35.51 30.35 11.93
CA GLU A 270 -35.54 29.57 13.16
C GLU A 270 -35.82 28.08 12.88
N LEU A 271 -36.76 27.81 11.95
CA LEU A 271 -37.07 26.44 11.51
C LEU A 271 -35.84 25.75 10.84
N ASP A 272 -35.07 26.48 10.03
CA ASP A 272 -33.83 25.93 9.43
C ASP A 272 -32.82 25.53 10.50
N VAL A 273 -32.66 26.34 11.54
CA VAL A 273 -31.79 26.01 12.68
C VAL A 273 -32.33 24.82 13.47
N CYS A 274 -33.65 24.77 13.76
CA CYS A 274 -34.31 23.68 14.49
C CYS A 274 -34.10 22.33 13.74
N ARG A 275 -34.27 22.32 12.42
CA ARG A 275 -34.07 21.14 11.58
C ARG A 275 -32.66 20.56 11.73
N LEU A 276 -31.63 21.41 11.70
CA LEU A 276 -30.26 20.99 11.83
C LEU A 276 -29.90 20.56 13.27
N VAL A 277 -30.55 21.19 14.28
CA VAL A 277 -30.42 20.73 15.69
C VAL A 277 -31.08 19.36 15.87
N GLU A 278 -32.22 19.10 15.28
CA GLU A 278 -32.88 17.78 15.32
C GLU A 278 -31.98 16.68 14.72
N GLN A 279 -31.23 16.98 13.64
CA GLN A 279 -30.24 16.10 13.05
C GLN A 279 -28.99 15.90 13.92
N GLY A 280 -28.82 16.63 15.01
CA GLY A 280 -27.73 16.51 15.96
C GLY A 280 -26.48 17.30 15.60
N LEU A 281 -26.55 18.24 14.66
CA LEU A 281 -25.42 19.08 14.27
C LEU A 281 -25.03 20.04 15.41
N THR A 282 -23.74 20.29 15.54
CA THR A 282 -23.19 21.29 16.46
C THR A 282 -23.40 22.68 15.93
N ILE A 283 -23.28 23.70 16.81
CA ILE A 283 -23.43 25.12 16.41
C ILE A 283 -22.48 25.50 15.28
N LYS A 284 -21.23 24.93 15.30
CA LYS A 284 -20.24 25.17 14.26
C LYS A 284 -20.69 24.55 12.93
N ASP A 285 -21.18 23.32 12.96
CA ASP A 285 -21.65 22.63 11.75
C ASP A 285 -22.87 23.34 11.14
N ILE A 286 -23.79 23.80 12.00
CA ILE A 286 -24.96 24.60 11.58
C ILE A 286 -24.50 25.92 10.93
N SER A 287 -23.48 26.58 11.50
CA SER A 287 -22.96 27.83 10.93
C SER A 287 -22.39 27.63 9.53
N ILE A 288 -21.68 26.51 9.30
CA ILE A 288 -21.17 26.12 8.00
C ILE A 288 -22.31 25.77 7.03
N ALA A 289 -23.25 24.93 7.47
CA ALA A 289 -24.38 24.48 6.66
C ALA A 289 -25.30 25.60 6.18
N LEU A 290 -25.48 26.66 7.01
CA LEU A 290 -26.33 27.81 6.69
C LEU A 290 -25.55 29.01 6.13
N GLY A 291 -24.24 28.97 6.03
CA GLY A 291 -23.40 30.09 5.62
C GLY A 291 -23.52 31.31 6.58
N LYS A 292 -23.73 31.07 7.87
CA LYS A 292 -23.95 32.12 8.90
C LYS A 292 -22.83 32.10 9.93
N SER A 293 -22.62 33.23 10.62
CA SER A 293 -21.65 33.22 11.73
C SER A 293 -22.15 32.38 12.92
N VAL A 294 -21.21 31.81 13.68
CA VAL A 294 -21.49 31.06 14.92
C VAL A 294 -22.33 31.88 15.91
N SER A 295 -22.03 33.19 16.04
CA SER A 295 -22.78 34.11 16.89
C SER A 295 -24.25 34.27 16.44
N ASN A 296 -24.47 34.38 15.12
CA ASN A 296 -25.82 34.47 14.57
C ASN A 296 -26.65 33.20 14.86
N VAL A 297 -26.04 32.01 14.62
CA VAL A 297 -26.68 30.72 14.93
C VAL A 297 -27.01 30.60 16.42
N SER A 298 -26.11 31.03 17.30
CA SER A 298 -26.32 31.03 18.75
C SER A 298 -27.49 31.93 19.15
N THR A 299 -27.57 33.13 18.58
CA THR A 299 -28.68 34.07 18.81
C THR A 299 -30.03 33.47 18.37
N VAL A 300 -30.08 32.88 17.16
CA VAL A 300 -31.29 32.24 16.64
C VAL A 300 -31.70 31.07 17.53
N ARG A 301 -30.78 30.23 18.00
CA ARG A 301 -31.08 29.16 18.98
C ARG A 301 -31.65 29.71 20.28
N GLY A 302 -31.13 30.83 20.78
CA GLY A 302 -31.64 31.51 21.97
C GLY A 302 -33.07 32.00 21.76
N ASN A 303 -33.41 32.57 20.60
CA ASN A 303 -34.76 33.00 20.27
C ASN A 303 -35.73 31.82 20.16
N VAL A 304 -35.31 30.71 19.54
CA VAL A 304 -36.12 29.49 19.49
C VAL A 304 -36.43 28.99 20.91
N ARG A 305 -35.41 28.91 21.79
CA ARG A 305 -35.62 28.50 23.19
C ARG A 305 -36.66 29.38 23.91
N LYS A 306 -36.52 30.69 23.75
CA LYS A 306 -37.50 31.64 24.33
C LYS A 306 -38.92 31.42 23.81
N LYS A 307 -39.11 31.24 22.51
CA LYS A 307 -40.42 31.00 21.89
C LYS A 307 -41.02 29.64 22.27
N LEU A 308 -40.21 28.63 22.52
CA LEU A 308 -40.63 27.32 22.98
C LEU A 308 -40.76 27.23 24.52
N GLY A 309 -40.48 28.31 25.26
CA GLY A 309 -40.60 28.34 26.72
C GLY A 309 -39.60 27.48 27.46
N LEU A 310 -38.42 27.18 26.85
CA LEU A 310 -37.44 26.28 27.40
C LEU A 310 -36.53 26.96 28.45
N ALA A 311 -36.32 26.29 29.59
CA ALA A 311 -35.34 26.69 30.60
C ALA A 311 -33.88 26.55 30.08
N GLN A 312 -32.93 27.17 30.78
CA GLN A 312 -31.54 27.20 30.34
C GLN A 312 -30.88 25.80 30.25
N ASP A 313 -31.33 24.87 31.06
CA ASP A 313 -30.82 23.51 31.17
C ASP A 313 -31.55 22.50 30.26
N ASP A 314 -32.66 22.87 29.64
CA ASP A 314 -33.41 21.97 28.77
C ASP A 314 -32.62 21.64 27.48
N ASN A 315 -32.69 20.40 27.03
CA ASN A 315 -32.07 20.02 25.78
C ASN A 315 -33.01 20.33 24.61
N LEU A 316 -32.65 21.36 23.82
CA LEU A 316 -33.45 21.78 22.66
C LEU A 316 -33.70 20.62 21.69
N ARG A 317 -32.74 19.73 21.49
CA ARG A 317 -32.86 18.58 20.58
C ARG A 317 -33.93 17.59 21.07
N SER A 318 -33.94 17.26 22.35
CA SER A 318 -34.92 16.32 22.91
C SER A 318 -36.34 16.85 22.75
N VAL A 319 -36.57 18.13 23.04
CA VAL A 319 -37.88 18.77 22.89
C VAL A 319 -38.37 18.80 21.43
N LEU A 320 -37.46 19.04 20.47
CA LEU A 320 -37.78 18.98 19.04
C LEU A 320 -38.13 17.55 18.57
N LEU A 321 -37.53 16.53 19.17
CA LEU A 321 -37.80 15.12 18.85
C LEU A 321 -39.10 14.62 19.50
N GLU A 322 -39.39 15.01 20.75
CA GLU A 322 -40.62 14.63 21.46
C GLU A 322 -41.89 15.14 20.77
N ASN A 323 -41.82 16.29 20.14
CA ASN A 323 -42.93 16.86 19.38
C ASN A 323 -43.08 16.30 17.95
N ARG A 324 -42.47 15.14 17.67
CA ARG A 324 -42.51 14.48 16.35
C ARG A 324 -43.70 13.52 16.19
N HIS A 325 -44.46 13.27 17.29
CA HIS A 325 -45.63 12.40 17.32
C HIS A 325 -46.95 13.27 17.33
#